data_d0888981f3eea518ca8e8d33906ff1e1
#
_entry.id   d0888981f3eea518ca8e8d33906ff1e1
#
_cell.length_a   1.000
_cell.length_b   1.000
_cell.length_c   1.000
_cell.angle_alpha   90.00
_cell.angle_beta   90.00
_cell.angle_gamma   90.00
#
_symmetry.space_group_name_H-M   'P 1'
#
loop_
_entity.id
_entity.type
_entity.pdbx_description
1 polymer ?
#
loop_
_entity_poly.entity_id
_entity_poly.type
_entity_poly.pdbx_seq_one_letter_code
_entity_poly.pdbx_strand_id
1 'polypeptide(L)'
;MILVLVWGSARAQDADATVLPTADSIVVTIKPLPSSINSSFSEYAGKLFPDSTFLFTAMRNDAAEDVEHFFETNWYCYLYESKALPEGRFAPAKPLPTAVNHPMYFNSNFCLSEDGQRMILTRCVREGDGDLQCNLWQTEKVNGNWKKPKLLSSAINMNGHSAMQPCLVEYLDYEVLYFVSDRPGGYGKADVWYAVKKGERYQPPVNLGPIINTEGNEITPFYDKARKMLYFSTDEHRGIGDYDIYCSEGAMGAWQSPTLLGRPFNSEYNDFYFAVNQDGKSAFFSSNRPHDNMADEDTCCNDIFFAQWSRPKKDTVIAPPTPNIHEKIASVLPITLYFQNDCPDPKSVSDTTTRDYVELYNAYINDIQEYIHKSGEGLTGEEQRRAMYAVAGFMRDSVQTGYARLQLLQQYLTEAMMNGDTVDLVISGFASPLHNSEYNKHLSSRRIVSLLNWLRTADNGSLTPYIMGDVRGLHIETYPEGAVNHSFETDEVRETVFGLRAAKDRKIVISGR
;
A
#
# COMPACT_ATOMS: atom_id res chain seq x y z
N MET A 1 -9.81 -50.43 31.85
CA MET A 1 -8.57 -49.90 31.27
C MET A 1 -8.98 -48.81 30.29
N ILE A 2 -9.05 -47.55 30.84
CA ILE A 2 -9.55 -46.37 30.12
C ILE A 2 -8.34 -45.68 29.50
N LEU A 3 -8.33 -45.60 28.17
CA LEU A 3 -7.28 -44.93 27.38
C LEU A 3 -7.62 -43.44 27.35
N VAL A 4 -6.84 -42.59 28.05
CA VAL A 4 -6.93 -41.14 27.99
C VAL A 4 -6.07 -40.68 26.81
N LEU A 5 -6.72 -40.21 25.73
CA LEU A 5 -6.08 -39.50 24.62
C LEU A 5 -5.80 -38.06 25.07
N VAL A 6 -4.54 -37.75 25.26
CA VAL A 6 -4.05 -36.38 25.48
C VAL A 6 -3.94 -35.70 24.09
N TRP A 7 -4.80 -34.75 23.85
CA TRP A 7 -4.68 -33.83 22.70
C TRP A 7 -3.61 -32.78 23.05
N GLY A 8 -2.45 -32.94 22.43
CA GLY A 8 -1.44 -31.89 22.42
C GLY A 8 -1.90 -30.76 21.50
N SER A 9 -2.26 -29.63 22.09
CA SER A 9 -2.45 -28.38 21.34
C SER A 9 -1.09 -27.89 20.82
N ALA A 10 -0.84 -28.07 19.53
CA ALA A 10 0.21 -27.34 18.84
C ALA A 10 -0.16 -25.86 18.85
N ARG A 11 0.53 -25.07 19.68
CA ARG A 11 0.50 -23.62 19.60
C ARG A 11 1.07 -23.24 18.24
N ALA A 12 0.25 -22.61 17.40
CA ALA A 12 0.72 -21.86 16.25
C ALA A 12 1.72 -20.83 16.79
N GLN A 13 2.96 -20.90 16.35
CA GLN A 13 3.91 -19.82 16.58
C GLN A 13 3.40 -18.61 15.80
N ASP A 14 3.15 -17.54 16.53
CA ASP A 14 2.83 -16.23 15.96
C ASP A 14 3.87 -15.87 14.92
N ALA A 15 3.42 -15.81 13.66
CA ALA A 15 4.20 -15.22 12.60
C ALA A 15 4.28 -13.72 12.89
N ASP A 16 5.42 -13.30 13.39
CA ASP A 16 5.78 -11.89 13.61
C ASP A 16 5.59 -11.14 12.28
N ALA A 17 4.46 -10.42 12.15
CA ALA A 17 4.11 -9.63 10.97
C ALA A 17 4.99 -8.37 10.95
N THR A 18 6.25 -8.54 10.59
CA THR A 18 7.14 -7.41 10.38
C THR A 18 6.92 -6.85 8.97
N VAL A 19 6.37 -5.65 8.87
CA VAL A 19 6.68 -4.66 7.82
C VAL A 19 8.17 -4.76 7.55
N LEU A 20 8.60 -4.72 6.25
CA LEU A 20 10.05 -4.72 5.95
C LEU A 20 10.72 -3.72 6.88
N PRO A 21 11.63 -4.16 7.76
CA PRO A 21 12.19 -3.29 8.78
C PRO A 21 12.85 -2.10 8.11
N THR A 22 12.68 -0.91 8.65
CA THR A 22 13.41 0.30 8.26
C THR A 22 14.90 -0.03 8.17
N ALA A 23 15.60 0.52 7.19
CA ALA A 23 16.96 0.15 6.73
C ALA A 23 18.03 -0.04 7.84
N ASP A 24 17.79 0.45 9.04
CA ASP A 24 18.74 0.40 10.17
C ASP A 24 18.80 -0.95 10.92
N SER A 25 17.91 -1.89 10.63
CA SER A 25 17.80 -3.15 11.40
C SER A 25 17.93 -4.45 10.60
N ILE A 26 18.16 -4.38 9.28
CA ILE A 26 18.36 -5.57 8.44
C ILE A 26 19.59 -5.42 7.55
N VAL A 27 20.23 -6.56 7.28
CA VAL A 27 21.24 -6.68 6.22
C VAL A 27 20.53 -7.18 4.97
N VAL A 28 20.53 -6.36 3.92
CA VAL A 28 19.98 -6.68 2.61
C VAL A 28 21.12 -6.98 1.65
N THR A 29 21.02 -8.10 0.95
CA THR A 29 21.92 -8.46 -0.15
C THR A 29 21.12 -8.51 -1.43
N ILE A 30 21.58 -7.84 -2.47
CA ILE A 30 20.97 -7.84 -3.81
C ILE A 30 21.99 -8.37 -4.81
N LYS A 31 21.55 -9.25 -5.70
CA LYS A 31 22.36 -9.82 -6.77
C LYS A 31 21.55 -9.92 -8.05
N PRO A 32 22.12 -9.59 -9.22
CA PRO A 32 21.49 -9.93 -10.49
C PRO A 32 21.37 -11.45 -10.62
N LEU A 33 20.34 -11.92 -11.30
CA LEU A 33 20.24 -13.32 -11.67
C LEU A 33 21.30 -13.69 -12.72
N PRO A 34 21.70 -14.99 -12.78
CA PRO A 34 22.73 -15.42 -13.72
C PRO A 34 22.27 -15.31 -15.18
N SER A 35 23.22 -15.41 -16.12
CA SER A 35 22.99 -15.34 -17.58
C SER A 35 22.06 -16.44 -18.14
N SER A 36 21.75 -17.47 -17.36
CA SER A 36 20.69 -18.42 -17.70
C SER A 36 19.27 -17.80 -17.60
N ILE A 37 19.15 -16.68 -16.89
CA ILE A 37 17.91 -15.89 -16.75
C ILE A 37 18.08 -14.53 -17.41
N ASN A 38 19.01 -13.68 -16.98
CA ASN A 38 19.29 -12.39 -17.56
C ASN A 38 20.13 -12.55 -18.83
N SER A 39 19.77 -11.86 -19.90
CA SER A 39 20.48 -11.85 -21.18
C SER A 39 20.95 -10.44 -21.54
N SER A 40 21.39 -10.22 -22.76
CA SER A 40 21.67 -8.86 -23.27
C SER A 40 20.38 -8.08 -23.63
N PHE A 41 19.22 -8.61 -23.34
CA PHE A 41 17.90 -8.00 -23.57
C PHE A 41 17.21 -7.73 -22.23
N SER A 42 15.94 -7.29 -22.28
CA SER A 42 15.17 -7.02 -21.07
C SER A 42 14.49 -8.27 -20.51
N GLU A 43 14.74 -8.55 -19.24
CA GLU A 43 14.03 -9.55 -18.44
C GLU A 43 13.32 -8.87 -17.27
N TYR A 44 12.07 -9.25 -17.00
CA TYR A 44 11.28 -8.64 -15.93
C TYR A 44 10.14 -9.52 -15.43
N ALA A 45 9.48 -9.09 -14.35
CA ALA A 45 8.36 -9.78 -13.70
C ALA A 45 8.69 -11.23 -13.28
N GLY A 46 9.91 -11.46 -12.77
CA GLY A 46 10.35 -12.78 -12.31
C GLY A 46 9.61 -13.22 -11.05
N LYS A 47 9.16 -14.48 -11.03
CA LYS A 47 8.45 -15.06 -9.89
C LYS A 47 8.78 -16.53 -9.68
N LEU A 48 9.15 -16.88 -8.44
CA LEU A 48 9.45 -18.25 -8.03
C LEU A 48 8.22 -18.90 -7.41
N PHE A 49 7.91 -20.14 -7.84
CA PHE A 49 6.80 -20.94 -7.35
C PHE A 49 7.29 -22.11 -6.47
N PRO A 50 6.41 -22.68 -5.61
CA PRO A 50 6.78 -23.73 -4.65
C PRO A 50 7.42 -24.98 -5.27
N ASP A 51 7.08 -25.30 -6.51
CA ASP A 51 7.64 -26.43 -7.26
C ASP A 51 9.01 -26.13 -7.89
N SER A 52 9.66 -25.04 -7.48
CA SER A 52 10.92 -24.52 -8.03
C SER A 52 10.82 -24.02 -9.48
N THR A 53 9.63 -23.87 -10.02
CA THR A 53 9.46 -23.20 -11.32
C THR A 53 9.67 -21.70 -11.14
N PHE A 54 10.53 -21.12 -11.97
CA PHE A 54 10.72 -19.69 -12.07
C PHE A 54 10.17 -19.21 -13.40
N LEU A 55 9.14 -18.36 -13.36
CA LEU A 55 8.55 -17.76 -14.55
C LEU A 55 8.95 -16.28 -14.63
N PHE A 56 9.14 -15.79 -15.82
CA PHE A 56 9.50 -14.40 -16.08
C PHE A 56 9.11 -13.98 -17.50
N THR A 57 9.13 -12.69 -17.77
CA THR A 57 8.97 -12.12 -19.10
C THR A 57 10.33 -11.73 -19.65
N ALA A 58 10.58 -12.00 -20.93
CA ALA A 58 11.78 -11.55 -21.60
C ALA A 58 11.49 -11.04 -23.01
N MET A 59 12.28 -10.04 -23.42
CA MET A 59 12.30 -9.51 -24.80
C MET A 59 13.45 -10.18 -25.56
N ARG A 60 13.40 -11.51 -25.72
CA ARG A 60 14.43 -12.30 -26.39
C ARG A 60 14.01 -12.72 -27.79
N ASN A 61 15.01 -12.94 -28.63
CA ASN A 61 14.83 -13.38 -29.99
C ASN A 61 15.05 -14.89 -30.20
N ASP A 62 15.44 -15.62 -29.16
CA ASP A 62 15.77 -17.05 -29.22
C ASP A 62 14.55 -17.97 -29.42
N ALA A 63 13.33 -17.43 -29.36
CA ALA A 63 12.09 -18.17 -29.62
C ALA A 63 11.65 -18.11 -31.11
N ALA A 64 12.34 -17.39 -31.97
CA ALA A 64 12.00 -17.26 -33.39
C ALA A 64 12.75 -18.30 -34.21
N GLU A 65 12.03 -19.23 -34.82
CA GLU A 65 12.59 -20.23 -35.75
C GLU A 65 13.07 -19.61 -37.09
N ASP A 66 12.78 -18.32 -37.35
CA ASP A 66 13.07 -17.64 -38.62
C ASP A 66 13.75 -16.29 -38.40
N VAL A 67 15.08 -16.28 -38.45
CA VAL A 67 15.93 -15.12 -38.11
C VAL A 67 16.00 -14.05 -39.20
N GLU A 68 15.68 -14.36 -40.46
CA GLU A 68 15.87 -13.43 -41.58
C GLU A 68 14.81 -12.32 -41.69
N HIS A 69 13.61 -12.50 -41.10
CA HIS A 69 12.55 -11.46 -41.13
C HIS A 69 12.44 -10.60 -39.88
N PHE A 70 13.30 -10.85 -38.87
CA PHE A 70 13.13 -10.29 -37.54
C PHE A 70 13.81 -8.92 -37.29
N PHE A 71 14.75 -8.54 -38.14
CA PHE A 71 15.58 -7.36 -37.88
C PHE A 71 14.94 -6.01 -38.22
N GLU A 72 13.78 -5.98 -38.88
CA GLU A 72 13.29 -4.72 -39.38
C GLU A 72 12.26 -3.98 -38.52
N THR A 73 11.46 -4.63 -37.62
CA THR A 73 10.42 -3.83 -36.92
C THR A 73 9.82 -4.34 -35.60
N ASN A 74 10.06 -5.56 -35.08
CA ASN A 74 9.21 -6.04 -33.98
C ASN A 74 9.98 -6.72 -32.82
N TRP A 75 10.17 -6.00 -31.73
CA TRP A 75 10.56 -6.54 -30.45
C TRP A 75 9.34 -7.21 -29.79
N TYR A 76 9.33 -8.53 -29.63
CA TYR A 76 8.25 -9.26 -28.96
C TYR A 76 8.66 -9.67 -27.56
N CYS A 77 7.69 -9.59 -26.62
CA CYS A 77 7.84 -10.16 -25.29
C CYS A 77 7.23 -11.54 -25.24
N TYR A 78 7.93 -12.46 -24.61
CA TYR A 78 7.46 -13.82 -24.33
C TYR A 78 7.63 -14.19 -22.86
N LEU A 79 6.78 -15.08 -22.39
CA LEU A 79 6.91 -15.69 -21.07
C LEU A 79 7.86 -16.88 -21.16
N TYR A 80 8.80 -16.93 -20.22
CA TYR A 80 9.78 -18.01 -20.10
C TYR A 80 9.63 -18.74 -18.78
N GLU A 81 10.03 -19.99 -18.77
CA GLU A 81 10.16 -20.79 -17.57
C GLU A 81 11.59 -21.34 -17.40
N SER A 82 12.02 -21.44 -16.16
CA SER A 82 13.24 -22.11 -15.74
C SER A 82 13.00 -22.88 -14.46
N LYS A 83 13.89 -23.79 -14.10
CA LYS A 83 13.91 -24.45 -12.79
C LYS A 83 14.98 -23.85 -11.92
N ALA A 84 14.59 -23.36 -10.75
CA ALA A 84 15.54 -22.98 -9.73
C ALA A 84 16.26 -24.21 -9.18
N LEU A 85 17.58 -24.11 -9.08
CA LEU A 85 18.50 -25.14 -8.62
C LEU A 85 19.16 -24.68 -7.30
N PRO A 86 19.79 -25.56 -6.55
CA PRO A 86 20.55 -25.17 -5.36
C PRO A 86 21.57 -24.07 -5.64
N GLU A 87 21.94 -23.31 -4.61
CA GLU A 87 22.96 -22.27 -4.65
C GLU A 87 22.62 -21.08 -5.57
N GLY A 88 21.32 -20.80 -5.78
CA GLY A 88 20.87 -19.66 -6.59
C GLY A 88 21.09 -19.83 -8.10
N ARG A 89 21.38 -21.06 -8.55
CA ARG A 89 21.50 -21.38 -9.96
C ARG A 89 20.12 -21.62 -10.59
N PHE A 90 20.07 -21.52 -11.91
CA PHE A 90 18.88 -21.79 -12.70
C PHE A 90 19.23 -22.67 -13.91
N ALA A 91 18.32 -23.57 -14.26
CA ALA A 91 18.40 -24.30 -15.52
C ALA A 91 18.25 -23.32 -16.70
N PRO A 92 18.71 -23.66 -17.91
CA PRO A 92 18.46 -22.86 -19.10
C PRO A 92 16.96 -22.57 -19.25
N ALA A 93 16.64 -21.29 -19.43
CA ALA A 93 15.26 -20.84 -19.60
C ALA A 93 14.70 -21.31 -20.94
N LYS A 94 13.40 -21.60 -20.96
CA LYS A 94 12.67 -22.02 -22.17
C LYS A 94 11.41 -21.17 -22.31
N PRO A 95 11.05 -20.76 -23.53
CA PRO A 95 9.79 -20.06 -23.76
C PRO A 95 8.61 -20.98 -23.43
N LEU A 96 7.54 -20.43 -22.88
CA LEU A 96 6.29 -21.16 -22.73
C LEU A 96 5.73 -21.53 -24.11
N PRO A 97 4.88 -22.59 -24.19
CA PRO A 97 4.31 -23.04 -25.46
C PRO A 97 3.60 -21.91 -26.23
N THR A 98 3.54 -22.03 -27.56
CA THR A 98 2.86 -21.07 -28.46
C THR A 98 1.37 -20.89 -28.16
N ALA A 99 0.75 -21.83 -27.45
CA ALA A 99 -0.59 -21.64 -26.89
C ALA A 99 -0.65 -20.40 -25.98
N VAL A 100 0.41 -20.17 -25.17
CA VAL A 100 0.56 -19.01 -24.29
C VAL A 100 1.29 -17.89 -25.01
N ASN A 101 2.47 -18.15 -25.57
CA ASN A 101 3.28 -17.19 -26.34
C ASN A 101 2.79 -17.08 -27.79
N HIS A 102 1.72 -16.36 -27.99
CA HIS A 102 1.17 -16.21 -29.33
C HIS A 102 1.97 -15.16 -30.13
N PRO A 103 2.48 -15.47 -31.33
CA PRO A 103 3.42 -14.61 -32.06
C PRO A 103 2.83 -13.25 -32.53
N MET A 104 1.52 -13.11 -32.51
CA MET A 104 0.86 -11.84 -32.90
C MET A 104 0.68 -10.87 -31.72
N TYR A 105 1.17 -11.21 -30.54
CA TYR A 105 1.02 -10.39 -29.32
C TYR A 105 2.36 -10.20 -28.62
N PHE A 106 2.50 -9.06 -27.96
CA PHE A 106 3.45 -8.92 -26.87
C PHE A 106 2.86 -9.66 -25.66
N ASN A 107 3.37 -10.85 -25.35
CA ASN A 107 2.90 -11.66 -24.22
C ASN A 107 3.77 -11.35 -23.02
N SER A 108 3.20 -10.72 -22.01
CA SER A 108 4.00 -10.27 -20.88
C SER A 108 3.22 -10.31 -19.56
N ASN A 109 3.89 -10.05 -18.46
CA ASN A 109 3.31 -9.84 -17.13
C ASN A 109 2.20 -10.83 -16.79
N PHE A 110 2.39 -11.62 -15.80
CA PHE A 110 1.46 -12.69 -15.46
C PHE A 110 1.29 -12.83 -13.94
N CYS A 111 0.20 -13.48 -13.55
CA CYS A 111 0.04 -14.06 -12.22
C CYS A 111 -0.57 -15.46 -12.34
N LEU A 112 -0.32 -16.30 -11.34
CA LEU A 112 -0.93 -17.62 -11.22
C LEU A 112 -1.90 -17.67 -10.04
N SER A 113 -2.88 -18.59 -10.12
CA SER A 113 -3.63 -19.05 -8.96
C SER A 113 -2.71 -19.75 -7.95
N GLU A 114 -3.12 -19.84 -6.68
CA GLU A 114 -2.32 -20.46 -5.61
C GLU A 114 -1.95 -21.93 -5.93
N ASP A 115 -2.82 -22.65 -6.65
CA ASP A 115 -2.57 -24.03 -7.11
C ASP A 115 -1.70 -24.12 -8.39
N GLY A 116 -1.35 -22.99 -9.00
CA GLY A 116 -0.56 -22.90 -10.22
C GLY A 116 -1.25 -23.45 -11.49
N GLN A 117 -2.56 -23.73 -11.43
CA GLN A 117 -3.29 -24.31 -12.57
C GLN A 117 -3.94 -23.26 -13.48
N ARG A 118 -4.06 -22.02 -13.02
CA ARG A 118 -4.65 -20.91 -13.77
C ARG A 118 -3.65 -19.75 -13.86
N MET A 119 -3.54 -19.16 -15.05
CA MET A 119 -2.70 -17.98 -15.29
C MET A 119 -3.56 -16.85 -15.87
N ILE A 120 -3.37 -15.65 -15.38
CA ILE A 120 -3.81 -14.42 -16.03
C ILE A 120 -2.56 -13.73 -16.56
N LEU A 121 -2.56 -13.33 -17.83
CA LEU A 121 -1.43 -12.70 -18.50
C LEU A 121 -1.87 -11.48 -19.29
N THR A 122 -0.95 -10.56 -19.48
CA THR A 122 -1.11 -9.40 -20.34
C THR A 122 -0.76 -9.76 -21.79
N ARG A 123 -1.61 -9.38 -22.72
CA ARG A 123 -1.32 -9.39 -24.15
C ARG A 123 -1.59 -8.03 -24.76
N CYS A 124 -0.60 -7.50 -25.45
CA CYS A 124 -0.72 -6.22 -26.13
C CYS A 124 -0.60 -6.39 -27.64
N VAL A 125 -1.28 -5.51 -28.36
CA VAL A 125 -1.13 -5.30 -29.80
C VAL A 125 -0.67 -3.87 -30.04
N ARG A 126 0.12 -3.66 -31.11
CA ARG A 126 0.48 -2.32 -31.54
C ARG A 126 -0.65 -1.78 -32.41
N GLU A 127 -1.19 -0.63 -32.08
CA GLU A 127 -2.14 0.09 -32.89
C GLU A 127 -1.45 0.95 -33.97
N GLY A 128 -2.20 1.49 -34.90
CA GLY A 128 -1.67 2.11 -36.12
C GLY A 128 -0.77 3.34 -35.92
N ASP A 129 -0.85 4.00 -34.76
CA ASP A 129 -0.01 5.14 -34.31
C ASP A 129 1.25 4.71 -33.53
N GLY A 130 1.38 3.43 -33.28
CA GLY A 130 2.54 2.85 -32.58
C GLY A 130 2.31 2.58 -31.09
N ASP A 131 1.21 3.02 -30.53
CA ASP A 131 0.86 2.76 -29.14
C ASP A 131 0.47 1.29 -28.90
N LEU A 132 0.71 0.80 -27.68
CA LEU A 132 0.35 -0.55 -27.29
C LEU A 132 -0.99 -0.55 -26.57
N GLN A 133 -1.97 -1.25 -27.13
CA GLN A 133 -3.20 -1.56 -26.41
C GLN A 133 -3.11 -2.96 -25.77
N CYS A 134 -3.29 -3.01 -24.46
CA CYS A 134 -3.11 -4.21 -23.65
C CYS A 134 -4.42 -4.72 -23.09
N ASN A 135 -4.57 -6.04 -23.04
CA ASN A 135 -5.71 -6.71 -22.44
C ASN A 135 -5.26 -7.89 -21.55
N LEU A 136 -6.06 -8.21 -20.56
CA LEU A 136 -5.85 -9.36 -19.69
C LEU A 136 -6.56 -10.60 -20.25
N TRP A 137 -5.80 -11.68 -20.32
CA TRP A 137 -6.24 -12.98 -20.82
C TRP A 137 -6.03 -14.03 -19.74
N GLN A 138 -6.89 -15.04 -19.69
CA GLN A 138 -6.78 -16.16 -18.76
C GLN A 138 -6.58 -17.47 -19.50
N THR A 139 -5.69 -18.31 -18.99
CA THR A 139 -5.51 -19.71 -19.41
C THR A 139 -5.47 -20.64 -18.21
N GLU A 140 -5.62 -21.91 -18.46
CA GLU A 140 -5.59 -22.97 -17.44
C GLU A 140 -4.72 -24.15 -17.92
N LYS A 141 -4.14 -24.90 -17.00
CA LYS A 141 -3.47 -26.17 -17.28
C LYS A 141 -4.50 -27.31 -17.27
N VAL A 142 -4.47 -28.11 -18.32
CA VAL A 142 -5.23 -29.37 -18.37
C VAL A 142 -4.26 -30.49 -18.73
N ASN A 143 -4.16 -31.50 -17.89
CA ASN A 143 -3.18 -32.57 -18.00
C ASN A 143 -1.73 -32.06 -18.15
N GLY A 144 -1.39 -31.04 -17.36
CA GLY A 144 -0.06 -30.39 -17.34
C GLY A 144 0.22 -29.42 -18.49
N ASN A 145 -0.67 -29.24 -19.44
CA ASN A 145 -0.47 -28.37 -20.61
C ASN A 145 -1.35 -27.13 -20.54
N TRP A 146 -0.76 -25.96 -20.80
CA TRP A 146 -1.49 -24.71 -20.94
C TRP A 146 -2.43 -24.74 -22.13
N LYS A 147 -3.68 -24.34 -21.91
CA LYS A 147 -4.66 -24.14 -22.99
C LYS A 147 -4.50 -22.78 -23.64
N LYS A 148 -5.16 -22.58 -24.79
CA LYS A 148 -5.21 -21.29 -25.44
C LYS A 148 -5.90 -20.27 -24.51
N PRO A 149 -5.25 -19.13 -24.20
CA PRO A 149 -5.85 -18.10 -23.36
C PRO A 149 -7.14 -17.54 -23.94
N LYS A 150 -8.07 -17.18 -23.04
CA LYS A 150 -9.32 -16.50 -23.35
C LYS A 150 -9.29 -15.09 -22.80
N LEU A 151 -9.82 -14.15 -23.55
CA LEU A 151 -9.96 -12.76 -23.13
C LEU A 151 -10.83 -12.69 -21.86
N LEU A 152 -10.42 -11.94 -20.85
CA LEU A 152 -11.29 -11.64 -19.71
C LEU A 152 -12.44 -10.74 -20.14
N SER A 153 -13.49 -10.68 -19.31
CA SER A 153 -14.71 -9.93 -19.61
C SER A 153 -14.43 -8.43 -19.82
N SER A 154 -15.39 -7.75 -20.47
CA SER A 154 -15.36 -6.30 -20.69
C SER A 154 -15.40 -5.48 -19.39
N ALA A 155 -15.76 -6.07 -18.26
CA ALA A 155 -15.61 -5.44 -16.96
C ALA A 155 -14.12 -5.18 -16.65
N ILE A 156 -13.24 -6.14 -16.99
CA ILE A 156 -11.78 -6.01 -16.83
C ILE A 156 -11.16 -5.29 -18.02
N ASN A 157 -11.47 -5.74 -19.25
CA ASN A 157 -10.91 -5.19 -20.48
C ASN A 157 -11.90 -4.16 -21.07
N MET A 158 -11.74 -2.91 -20.68
CA MET A 158 -12.58 -1.82 -21.18
C MET A 158 -12.14 -1.45 -22.60
N ASN A 159 -13.10 -1.35 -23.53
CA ASN A 159 -12.79 -1.00 -24.92
C ASN A 159 -12.12 0.36 -25.04
N GLY A 160 -11.05 0.45 -25.81
CA GLY A 160 -10.27 1.68 -26.01
C GLY A 160 -9.32 2.02 -24.85
N HIS A 161 -9.18 1.13 -23.85
CA HIS A 161 -8.31 1.32 -22.70
C HIS A 161 -7.51 0.06 -22.41
N SER A 162 -6.30 0.23 -21.92
CA SER A 162 -5.43 -0.87 -21.52
C SER A 162 -5.82 -1.44 -20.15
N ALA A 163 -5.70 -2.76 -20.03
CA ALA A 163 -5.67 -3.50 -18.76
C ALA A 163 -4.47 -4.43 -18.78
N MET A 164 -3.55 -4.31 -17.80
CA MET A 164 -2.25 -4.98 -17.81
C MET A 164 -1.74 -5.27 -16.41
N GLN A 165 -0.62 -6.00 -16.30
CA GLN A 165 0.14 -6.26 -15.07
C GLN A 165 -0.74 -6.83 -13.95
N PRO A 166 -1.30 -8.03 -14.14
CA PRO A 166 -2.24 -8.62 -13.21
C PRO A 166 -1.54 -9.16 -11.96
N CYS A 167 -2.20 -9.02 -10.80
CA CYS A 167 -1.88 -9.71 -9.56
C CYS A 167 -3.14 -10.32 -8.97
N LEU A 168 -3.21 -11.65 -8.94
CA LEU A 168 -4.34 -12.42 -8.44
C LEU A 168 -4.13 -12.78 -6.97
N VAL A 169 -5.16 -12.60 -6.17
CA VAL A 169 -5.20 -12.96 -4.75
C VAL A 169 -6.47 -13.77 -4.49
N GLU A 170 -6.31 -15.00 -4.05
CA GLU A 170 -7.43 -15.91 -3.78
C GLU A 170 -7.78 -15.94 -2.29
N TYR A 171 -9.08 -15.91 -1.99
CA TYR A 171 -9.68 -16.10 -0.69
C TYR A 171 -10.64 -17.29 -0.75
N LEU A 172 -11.15 -17.74 0.40
CA LEU A 172 -11.98 -18.94 0.46
C LEU A 172 -13.21 -18.86 -0.47
N ASP A 173 -13.91 -17.70 -0.47
CA ASP A 173 -15.20 -17.54 -1.16
C ASP A 173 -15.15 -16.56 -2.35
N TYR A 174 -13.99 -15.92 -2.62
CA TYR A 174 -13.83 -14.94 -3.68
C TYR A 174 -12.37 -14.77 -4.06
N GLU A 175 -12.11 -14.14 -5.19
CA GLU A 175 -10.77 -13.71 -5.58
C GLU A 175 -10.74 -12.21 -5.88
N VAL A 176 -9.58 -11.61 -5.71
CA VAL A 176 -9.32 -10.20 -6.05
C VAL A 176 -8.24 -10.16 -7.12
N LEU A 177 -8.54 -9.52 -8.23
CA LEU A 177 -7.58 -9.23 -9.29
C LEU A 177 -7.19 -7.77 -9.19
N TYR A 178 -5.94 -7.49 -8.80
CA TYR A 178 -5.31 -6.18 -8.95
C TYR A 178 -4.72 -6.10 -10.35
N PHE A 179 -4.81 -4.94 -10.98
CA PHE A 179 -4.27 -4.72 -12.32
C PHE A 179 -4.11 -3.23 -12.60
N VAL A 180 -3.34 -2.89 -13.62
CA VAL A 180 -3.08 -1.52 -14.06
C VAL A 180 -3.98 -1.18 -15.24
N SER A 181 -4.53 0.04 -15.26
CA SER A 181 -5.36 0.51 -16.37
C SER A 181 -5.37 2.05 -16.47
N ASP A 182 -5.42 2.54 -17.70
CA ASP A 182 -5.62 3.94 -18.08
C ASP A 182 -7.10 4.32 -18.28
N ARG A 183 -8.03 3.48 -17.78
CA ARG A 183 -9.47 3.70 -17.91
C ARG A 183 -9.94 4.98 -17.23
N PRO A 184 -11.02 5.63 -17.74
CA PRO A 184 -11.58 6.83 -17.11
C PRO A 184 -12.01 6.60 -15.67
N GLY A 185 -11.90 7.66 -14.85
CA GLY A 185 -12.18 7.61 -13.42
C GLY A 185 -10.97 7.27 -12.56
N GLY A 186 -9.77 7.25 -13.15
CA GLY A 186 -8.49 7.22 -12.45
C GLY A 186 -8.02 8.59 -11.99
N TYR A 187 -6.84 8.63 -11.39
CA TYR A 187 -6.20 9.83 -10.88
C TYR A 187 -5.08 10.33 -11.80
N GLY A 188 -4.44 9.41 -12.54
CA GLY A 188 -3.30 9.71 -13.36
C GLY A 188 -3.34 9.13 -14.77
N LYS A 189 -2.16 8.76 -15.25
CA LYS A 189 -1.98 8.15 -16.57
C LYS A 189 -2.35 6.68 -16.56
N ALA A 190 -1.72 5.93 -15.65
CA ALA A 190 -1.99 4.51 -15.45
C ALA A 190 -2.10 4.23 -13.96
N ASP A 191 -3.26 3.84 -13.52
CA ASP A 191 -3.61 3.61 -12.12
C ASP A 191 -3.69 2.12 -11.80
N VAL A 192 -3.50 1.79 -10.52
CA VAL A 192 -3.83 0.46 -10.00
C VAL A 192 -5.31 0.40 -9.64
N TRP A 193 -5.96 -0.65 -10.14
CA TRP A 193 -7.37 -0.98 -9.91
C TRP A 193 -7.48 -2.37 -9.31
N TYR A 194 -8.61 -2.68 -8.69
CA TYR A 194 -8.96 -4.05 -8.31
C TYR A 194 -10.37 -4.42 -8.73
N ALA A 195 -10.58 -5.69 -8.99
CA ALA A 195 -11.89 -6.26 -9.23
C ALA A 195 -12.09 -7.52 -8.38
N VAL A 196 -13.23 -7.63 -7.71
CA VAL A 196 -13.61 -8.80 -6.94
C VAL A 196 -14.38 -9.76 -7.84
N LYS A 197 -13.99 -11.03 -7.88
CA LYS A 197 -14.74 -12.08 -8.55
C LYS A 197 -15.51 -12.91 -7.53
N LYS A 198 -16.82 -12.97 -7.71
CA LYS A 198 -17.73 -13.83 -6.96
C LYS A 198 -18.40 -14.81 -7.93
N GLY A 199 -18.21 -16.09 -7.67
CA GLY A 199 -18.58 -17.12 -8.64
C GLY A 199 -17.79 -16.97 -9.94
N GLU A 200 -18.47 -16.92 -11.10
CA GLU A 200 -17.82 -16.88 -12.41
C GLU A 200 -17.57 -15.46 -12.96
N ARG A 201 -17.93 -14.39 -12.23
CA ARG A 201 -17.92 -13.03 -12.78
C ARG A 201 -17.16 -12.05 -11.91
N TYR A 202 -16.30 -11.26 -12.57
CA TYR A 202 -15.72 -10.07 -11.97
C TYR A 202 -16.77 -8.98 -11.83
N GLN A 203 -16.80 -8.37 -10.64
CA GLN A 203 -17.56 -7.14 -10.38
C GLN A 203 -16.89 -5.96 -11.11
N PRO A 204 -17.57 -4.81 -11.29
CA PRO A 204 -16.93 -3.62 -11.82
C PRO A 204 -15.66 -3.26 -11.05
N PRO A 205 -14.56 -2.95 -11.75
CA PRO A 205 -13.31 -2.57 -11.10
C PRO A 205 -13.46 -1.29 -10.28
N VAL A 206 -12.72 -1.24 -9.18
CA VAL A 206 -12.63 -0.09 -8.28
C VAL A 206 -11.20 0.42 -8.30
N ASN A 207 -11.02 1.73 -8.44
CA ASN A 207 -9.73 2.39 -8.33
C ASN A 207 -9.20 2.29 -6.88
N LEU A 208 -7.89 2.13 -6.68
CA LEU A 208 -7.32 2.04 -5.32
C LEU A 208 -7.38 3.37 -4.56
N GLY A 209 -7.75 4.45 -5.23
CA GLY A 209 -7.89 5.77 -4.63
C GLY A 209 -6.59 6.56 -4.54
N PRO A 210 -6.67 7.83 -4.11
CA PRO A 210 -5.56 8.80 -4.17
C PRO A 210 -4.48 8.57 -3.11
N ILE A 211 -4.64 7.59 -2.24
CA ILE A 211 -3.58 7.17 -1.32
C ILE A 211 -2.52 6.38 -2.09
N ILE A 212 -2.94 5.56 -3.04
CA ILE A 212 -2.06 4.75 -3.88
C ILE A 212 -1.77 5.46 -5.21
N ASN A 213 -2.83 5.85 -5.93
CA ASN A 213 -2.74 6.40 -7.28
C ASN A 213 -2.52 7.91 -7.26
N THR A 214 -1.67 8.40 -8.17
CA THR A 214 -1.25 9.80 -8.31
C THR A 214 -1.59 10.34 -9.71
N GLU A 215 -1.06 11.50 -10.10
CA GLU A 215 -1.16 12.01 -11.49
C GLU A 215 -0.27 11.25 -12.49
N GLY A 216 0.71 10.51 -11.98
CA GLY A 216 1.66 9.74 -12.77
C GLY A 216 1.16 8.35 -13.15
N ASN A 217 2.07 7.42 -13.07
CA ASN A 217 1.83 6.01 -13.30
C ASN A 217 2.06 5.23 -12.01
N GLU A 218 1.10 4.44 -11.61
CA GLU A 218 1.25 3.40 -10.60
C GLU A 218 1.16 2.05 -11.28
N ILE A 219 2.27 1.32 -11.28
CA ILE A 219 2.45 0.10 -12.07
C ILE A 219 2.94 -1.09 -11.23
N THR A 220 2.92 -2.25 -11.84
CA THR A 220 3.50 -3.51 -11.30
C THR A 220 3.01 -3.91 -9.91
N PRO A 221 1.69 -3.90 -9.66
CA PRO A 221 1.16 -4.25 -8.35
C PRO A 221 1.46 -5.71 -7.97
N PHE A 222 1.91 -5.90 -6.74
CA PHE A 222 2.04 -7.20 -6.10
C PHE A 222 1.46 -7.14 -4.69
N TYR A 223 0.45 -7.96 -4.39
CA TYR A 223 -0.17 -8.01 -3.08
C TYR A 223 0.23 -9.25 -2.30
N ASP A 224 0.92 -9.03 -1.19
CA ASP A 224 1.24 -10.06 -0.21
C ASP A 224 0.05 -10.23 0.77
N LYS A 225 -0.75 -11.26 0.53
CA LYS A 225 -1.93 -11.58 1.33
C LYS A 225 -1.59 -11.87 2.80
N ALA A 226 -0.45 -12.52 3.06
CA ALA A 226 -0.06 -12.91 4.41
C ALA A 226 0.29 -11.70 5.28
N ARG A 227 0.88 -10.65 4.66
CA ARG A 227 1.29 -9.41 5.34
C ARG A 227 0.31 -8.26 5.13
N LYS A 228 -0.74 -8.45 4.32
CA LYS A 228 -1.67 -7.40 3.90
C LYS A 228 -0.95 -6.19 3.29
N MET A 229 0.08 -6.45 2.48
CA MET A 229 0.97 -5.44 1.94
C MET A 229 0.87 -5.39 0.42
N LEU A 230 0.55 -4.23 -0.14
CA LEU A 230 0.65 -3.94 -1.55
C LEU A 230 2.04 -3.37 -1.85
N TYR A 231 2.73 -3.93 -2.82
CA TYR A 231 3.92 -3.36 -3.44
C TYR A 231 3.55 -2.88 -4.84
N PHE A 232 4.07 -1.74 -5.23
CA PHE A 232 3.86 -1.15 -6.56
C PHE A 232 5.00 -0.19 -6.88
N SER A 233 5.14 0.21 -8.14
CA SER A 233 6.13 1.21 -8.53
C SER A 233 5.44 2.43 -9.12
N THR A 234 6.03 3.60 -8.92
CA THR A 234 5.47 4.88 -9.40
C THR A 234 6.57 5.86 -9.79
N ASP A 235 6.24 6.77 -10.72
CA ASP A 235 7.10 7.84 -11.22
C ASP A 235 6.78 9.22 -10.60
N GLU A 236 5.79 9.33 -9.71
CA GLU A 236 5.35 10.62 -9.16
C GLU A 236 5.59 10.81 -7.65
N HIS A 237 5.70 9.76 -6.87
CA HIS A 237 6.12 9.89 -5.48
C HIS A 237 7.60 10.32 -5.42
N ARG A 238 7.99 11.10 -4.41
CA ARG A 238 9.40 11.51 -4.23
C ARG A 238 10.28 10.29 -3.92
N GLY A 239 10.75 9.65 -4.96
CA GLY A 239 11.62 8.50 -4.92
C GLY A 239 13.11 8.84 -5.02
N ILE A 240 13.90 7.86 -5.46
CA ILE A 240 15.36 7.95 -5.65
C ILE A 240 15.67 8.01 -7.16
N GLY A 241 14.93 7.24 -7.98
CA GLY A 241 15.04 7.13 -9.42
C GLY A 241 13.83 7.68 -10.15
N ASP A 242 13.62 7.21 -11.40
CA ASP A 242 12.43 7.55 -12.18
C ASP A 242 11.21 6.73 -11.73
N TYR A 243 11.35 5.39 -11.68
CA TYR A 243 10.37 4.49 -11.06
C TYR A 243 10.94 3.87 -9.81
N ASP A 244 10.25 4.04 -8.70
CA ASP A 244 10.63 3.49 -7.41
C ASP A 244 9.54 2.57 -6.84
N ILE A 245 9.99 1.55 -6.12
CA ILE A 245 9.12 0.58 -5.44
C ILE A 245 8.64 1.18 -4.12
N TYR A 246 7.34 1.20 -3.93
CA TYR A 246 6.65 1.57 -2.70
C TYR A 246 5.88 0.38 -2.14
N CYS A 247 5.59 0.43 -0.84
CA CYS A 247 4.66 -0.50 -0.21
C CYS A 247 3.63 0.24 0.63
N SER A 248 2.42 -0.32 0.69
CA SER A 248 1.33 0.18 1.52
C SER A 248 0.62 -0.98 2.21
N GLU A 249 0.40 -0.86 3.52
CA GLU A 249 -0.40 -1.81 4.26
C GLU A 249 -1.89 -1.53 4.02
N GLY A 250 -2.68 -2.60 3.85
CA GLY A 250 -4.12 -2.48 3.66
C GLY A 250 -4.72 -3.54 2.75
N ALA A 251 -5.96 -3.33 2.34
CA ALA A 251 -6.67 -4.15 1.35
C ALA A 251 -7.86 -3.41 0.75
N MET A 252 -8.15 -3.64 -0.54
CA MET A 252 -9.40 -3.28 -1.22
C MET A 252 -9.93 -1.87 -0.90
N GLY A 253 -9.09 -0.84 -1.04
CA GLY A 253 -9.47 0.56 -0.86
C GLY A 253 -9.26 1.14 0.55
N ALA A 254 -8.83 0.33 1.51
CA ALA A 254 -8.40 0.79 2.83
C ALA A 254 -6.86 0.67 2.92
N TRP A 255 -6.14 1.69 2.48
CA TRP A 255 -4.69 1.71 2.38
C TRP A 255 -4.07 2.69 3.37
N GLN A 256 -2.93 2.31 3.95
CA GLN A 256 -2.05 3.23 4.66
C GLN A 256 -1.25 4.08 3.66
N SER A 257 -0.65 5.17 4.13
CA SER A 257 0.28 5.95 3.29
C SER A 257 1.40 5.07 2.75
N PRO A 258 1.67 5.10 1.44
CA PRO A 258 2.78 4.35 0.87
C PRO A 258 4.12 4.76 1.47
N THR A 259 4.97 3.77 1.70
CA THR A 259 6.34 3.94 2.17
C THR A 259 7.30 3.50 1.07
N LEU A 260 8.28 4.35 0.75
CA LEU A 260 9.36 4.03 -0.17
C LEU A 260 10.17 2.84 0.38
N LEU A 261 10.41 1.82 -0.42
CA LEU A 261 11.43 0.84 -0.09
C LEU A 261 12.80 1.52 -0.26
N GLY A 262 13.47 1.76 0.86
CA GLY A 262 14.77 2.43 0.84
C GLY A 262 15.85 1.65 0.07
N ARG A 263 17.06 2.25 -0.04
CA ARG A 263 18.22 1.53 -0.55
C ARG A 263 18.49 0.27 0.29
N PRO A 264 18.93 -0.83 -0.32
CA PRO A 264 19.37 -0.98 -1.72
C PRO A 264 18.26 -1.43 -2.70
N PHE A 265 17.00 -1.56 -2.29
CA PHE A 265 15.91 -2.00 -3.18
C PHE A 265 15.71 -0.98 -4.31
N ASN A 266 15.51 0.29 -3.97
CA ASN A 266 15.46 1.37 -4.95
C ASN A 266 16.85 1.97 -5.21
N SER A 267 17.07 2.42 -6.42
CA SER A 267 18.32 2.98 -6.93
C SER A 267 18.07 4.32 -7.66
N GLU A 268 19.06 4.85 -8.34
CA GLU A 268 18.95 6.03 -9.22
C GLU A 268 18.36 5.67 -10.61
N TYR A 269 17.99 4.40 -10.78
CA TYR A 269 17.46 3.83 -12.00
C TYR A 269 16.01 3.40 -11.78
N ASN A 270 15.39 2.80 -12.80
CA ASN A 270 14.04 2.25 -12.67
C ASN A 270 14.04 0.95 -11.87
N ASP A 271 13.18 0.87 -10.87
CA ASP A 271 13.01 -0.29 -10.01
C ASP A 271 11.52 -0.69 -9.95
N PHE A 272 11.19 -1.92 -10.36
CA PHE A 272 9.81 -2.37 -10.46
C PHE A 272 9.64 -3.90 -10.39
N TYR A 273 8.39 -4.39 -10.45
CA TYR A 273 8.04 -5.82 -10.35
C TYR A 273 8.50 -6.48 -9.06
N PHE A 274 8.49 -5.76 -7.95
CA PHE A 274 8.88 -6.32 -6.66
C PHE A 274 7.88 -7.37 -6.20
N ALA A 275 8.36 -8.60 -6.00
CA ALA A 275 7.54 -9.73 -5.54
C ALA A 275 8.25 -10.49 -4.42
N VAL A 276 7.69 -10.42 -3.22
CA VAL A 276 8.20 -11.14 -2.04
C VAL A 276 7.93 -12.63 -2.20
N ASN A 277 8.94 -13.44 -1.91
CA ASN A 277 8.81 -14.88 -1.88
C ASN A 277 8.05 -15.36 -0.63
N GLN A 278 7.57 -16.60 -0.65
CA GLN A 278 6.81 -17.19 0.46
C GLN A 278 7.58 -17.26 1.78
N ASP A 279 8.93 -17.26 1.74
CA ASP A 279 9.79 -17.23 2.92
C ASP A 279 9.72 -15.89 3.68
N GLY A 280 9.21 -14.84 3.02
CA GLY A 280 9.12 -13.50 3.56
C GLY A 280 10.45 -12.84 3.88
N LYS A 281 11.55 -13.42 3.39
CA LYS A 281 12.93 -12.97 3.62
C LYS A 281 13.71 -12.78 2.33
N SER A 282 13.04 -12.98 1.21
CA SER A 282 13.60 -12.77 -0.12
C SER A 282 12.54 -12.25 -1.09
N ALA A 283 12.99 -11.63 -2.16
CA ALA A 283 12.16 -11.11 -3.24
C ALA A 283 12.89 -11.16 -4.57
N PHE A 284 12.12 -11.13 -5.64
CA PHE A 284 12.61 -10.77 -6.96
C PHE A 284 12.07 -9.39 -7.33
N PHE A 285 12.86 -8.64 -8.08
CA PHE A 285 12.45 -7.36 -8.66
C PHE A 285 13.24 -7.12 -9.94
N SER A 286 12.82 -6.15 -10.74
CA SER A 286 13.50 -5.80 -11.99
C SER A 286 14.07 -4.41 -11.91
N SER A 287 15.23 -4.20 -12.52
CA SER A 287 15.90 -2.91 -12.56
C SER A 287 16.79 -2.78 -13.79
N ASN A 288 16.97 -1.56 -14.29
CA ASN A 288 17.97 -1.25 -15.31
C ASN A 288 19.25 -0.65 -14.70
N ARG A 289 19.50 -0.93 -13.40
CA ARG A 289 20.74 -0.51 -12.74
C ARG A 289 21.94 -1.26 -13.27
N PRO A 290 23.11 -0.60 -13.42
CA PRO A 290 24.35 -1.26 -13.83
C PRO A 290 24.78 -2.36 -12.85
N HIS A 291 25.39 -3.41 -13.37
CA HIS A 291 26.02 -4.48 -12.57
C HIS A 291 27.16 -5.15 -13.36
N ASP A 292 28.03 -5.91 -12.68
CA ASP A 292 29.28 -6.45 -13.19
C ASP A 292 29.18 -7.38 -14.43
N ASN A 293 27.99 -7.86 -14.75
CA ASN A 293 27.75 -8.75 -15.89
C ASN A 293 27.25 -8.03 -17.15
N MET A 294 27.08 -6.70 -17.12
CA MET A 294 26.71 -5.92 -18.30
C MET A 294 27.94 -5.62 -19.15
N ALA A 295 27.85 -5.85 -20.45
CA ALA A 295 28.83 -5.34 -21.40
C ALA A 295 28.72 -3.81 -21.45
N ASP A 296 29.87 -3.12 -21.50
CA ASP A 296 30.04 -1.67 -21.42
C ASP A 296 28.89 -0.82 -21.99
N GLU A 297 28.45 0.16 -21.19
CA GLU A 297 27.67 1.36 -21.52
C GLU A 297 26.17 1.26 -21.83
N ASP A 298 25.54 0.09 -21.95
CA ASP A 298 24.09 0.01 -22.26
C ASP A 298 23.21 -0.17 -21.01
N THR A 299 22.72 0.93 -20.46
CA THR A 299 21.60 0.94 -19.49
C THR A 299 20.22 0.71 -20.15
N CYS A 300 20.19 0.14 -21.35
CA CYS A 300 18.99 -0.01 -22.14
C CYS A 300 17.95 -0.96 -21.53
N CYS A 301 18.43 -1.91 -20.76
CA CYS A 301 17.68 -3.15 -20.55
C CYS A 301 17.45 -3.42 -19.06
N ASN A 302 16.35 -4.09 -18.76
CA ASN A 302 16.02 -4.44 -17.39
C ASN A 302 16.50 -5.87 -17.10
N ASP A 303 17.11 -6.03 -15.94
CA ASP A 303 17.50 -7.33 -15.41
C ASP A 303 16.67 -7.70 -14.18
N ILE A 304 16.53 -9.00 -13.93
CA ILE A 304 15.90 -9.50 -12.71
C ILE A 304 16.96 -9.65 -11.64
N PHE A 305 16.69 -9.07 -10.47
CA PHE A 305 17.52 -9.15 -9.28
C PHE A 305 16.86 -10.02 -8.22
N PHE A 306 17.67 -10.72 -7.47
CA PHE A 306 17.28 -11.42 -6.25
C PHE A 306 17.75 -10.62 -5.05
N ALA A 307 16.82 -10.27 -4.20
CA ALA A 307 17.07 -9.64 -2.91
C ALA A 307 16.84 -10.63 -1.78
N GLN A 308 17.74 -10.67 -0.82
CA GLN A 308 17.60 -11.44 0.41
C GLN A 308 17.93 -10.56 1.61
N TRP A 309 17.14 -10.67 2.65
CA TRP A 309 17.38 -9.93 3.89
C TRP A 309 17.31 -10.83 5.10
N SER A 310 18.14 -10.49 6.09
CA SER A 310 18.16 -11.15 7.38
C SER A 310 18.38 -10.12 8.48
N ARG A 311 17.83 -10.39 9.65
CA ARG A 311 18.26 -9.65 10.83
C ARG A 311 19.72 -10.06 11.11
N PRO A 312 20.63 -9.12 11.39
CA PRO A 312 22.00 -9.48 11.76
C PRO A 312 21.94 -10.47 12.92
N LYS A 313 22.72 -11.56 12.85
CA LYS A 313 22.92 -12.43 14.01
C LYS A 313 23.46 -11.51 15.12
N LYS A 314 22.76 -11.45 16.24
CA LYS A 314 23.22 -10.77 17.44
C LYS A 314 24.55 -11.42 17.85
N ASP A 315 25.67 -10.90 17.39
CA ASP A 315 26.86 -10.91 18.22
C ASP A 315 26.47 -10.08 19.42
N THR A 316 26.74 -10.58 20.63
CA THR A 316 26.31 -10.05 21.92
C THR A 316 26.65 -8.56 22.08
N VAL A 317 26.03 -7.71 21.31
CA VAL A 317 25.85 -6.30 21.61
C VAL A 317 24.70 -6.28 22.60
N ILE A 318 24.98 -5.83 23.81
CA ILE A 318 23.96 -5.52 24.81
C ILE A 318 22.88 -4.74 24.07
N ALA A 319 21.73 -5.37 23.88
CA ALA A 319 20.58 -4.71 23.23
C ALA A 319 20.36 -3.39 23.99
N PRO A 320 20.11 -2.26 23.30
CA PRO A 320 19.60 -1.11 24.01
C PRO A 320 18.41 -1.60 24.83
N PRO A 321 18.27 -1.15 26.06
CA PRO A 321 17.19 -1.61 26.94
C PRO A 321 15.88 -1.47 26.17
N THR A 322 15.05 -2.51 26.21
CA THR A 322 13.71 -2.46 25.61
C THR A 322 13.04 -1.20 26.12
N PRO A 323 12.55 -0.28 25.27
CA PRO A 323 11.99 0.96 25.74
C PRO A 323 10.92 0.66 26.78
N ASN A 324 11.04 1.29 27.94
CA ASN A 324 10.04 1.15 28.99
C ASN A 324 8.71 1.74 28.51
N ILE A 325 7.63 1.45 29.23
CA ILE A 325 6.29 1.85 28.77
C ILE A 325 6.14 3.36 28.62
N HIS A 326 6.82 4.16 29.43
CA HIS A 326 6.81 5.62 29.32
C HIS A 326 7.53 6.11 28.06
N GLU A 327 8.64 5.46 27.66
CA GLU A 327 9.34 5.75 26.41
C GLU A 327 8.49 5.37 25.20
N LYS A 328 7.74 4.25 25.24
CA LYS A 328 6.78 3.87 24.21
C LYS A 328 5.67 4.94 24.07
N ILE A 329 5.08 5.37 25.18
CA ILE A 329 4.06 6.43 25.19
C ILE A 329 4.63 7.74 24.64
N ALA A 330 5.81 8.16 25.09
CA ALA A 330 6.48 9.37 24.62
C ALA A 330 6.77 9.33 23.11
N SER A 331 7.08 8.16 22.54
CA SER A 331 7.37 8.01 21.10
C SER A 331 6.17 8.26 20.20
N VAL A 332 4.94 8.08 20.70
CA VAL A 332 3.72 8.34 19.93
C VAL A 332 3.12 9.72 20.20
N LEU A 333 3.56 10.43 21.22
CA LEU A 333 3.11 11.79 21.55
C LEU A 333 4.02 12.85 20.89
N PRO A 334 3.51 14.06 20.58
CA PRO A 334 2.09 14.43 20.61
C PRO A 334 1.29 13.79 19.48
N ILE A 335 -0.01 13.56 19.71
CA ILE A 335 -0.95 13.08 18.71
C ILE A 335 -1.93 14.22 18.37
N THR A 336 -2.12 14.46 17.08
CA THR A 336 -3.17 15.38 16.62
C THR A 336 -4.26 14.59 15.91
N LEU A 337 -5.49 14.77 16.35
CA LEU A 337 -6.68 14.12 15.78
C LEU A 337 -7.58 15.18 15.18
N TYR A 338 -8.09 14.93 13.98
CA TYR A 338 -8.83 15.90 13.19
C TYR A 338 -10.31 15.52 13.06
N PHE A 339 -11.13 16.52 12.78
CA PHE A 339 -12.59 16.40 12.72
C PHE A 339 -13.15 17.02 11.45
N GLN A 340 -14.23 16.44 10.97
CA GLN A 340 -15.07 17.04 9.96
C GLN A 340 -15.66 18.38 10.47
N ASN A 341 -16.07 19.24 9.52
CA ASN A 341 -16.64 20.53 9.90
C ASN A 341 -17.88 20.36 10.79
N ASP A 342 -17.94 21.17 11.83
CA ASP A 342 -19.05 21.22 12.78
C ASP A 342 -19.36 19.89 13.50
N CYS A 343 -18.47 18.92 13.47
CA CYS A 343 -18.58 17.64 14.17
C CYS A 343 -17.79 17.62 15.48
N PRO A 344 -18.31 16.88 16.50
CA PRO A 344 -19.61 16.20 16.55
C PRO A 344 -20.79 17.14 16.82
N ASP A 345 -21.98 16.64 16.54
CA ASP A 345 -23.28 17.25 16.81
C ASP A 345 -23.43 18.69 16.28
N PRO A 346 -23.58 18.86 14.95
CA PRO A 346 -23.69 20.14 14.30
C PRO A 346 -24.76 21.04 14.94
N LYS A 347 -24.41 22.34 15.13
CA LYS A 347 -25.25 23.40 15.74
C LYS A 347 -25.58 23.20 17.23
N SER A 348 -25.03 22.18 17.89
CA SER A 348 -25.24 21.96 19.33
C SER A 348 -24.46 22.99 20.17
N VAL A 349 -25.08 23.48 21.22
CA VAL A 349 -24.47 24.31 22.26
C VAL A 349 -24.10 23.52 23.54
N SER A 350 -24.16 22.20 23.48
CA SER A 350 -23.73 21.32 24.57
C SER A 350 -22.21 21.21 24.61
N ASP A 351 -21.66 21.02 25.80
CA ASP A 351 -20.25 20.68 26.01
C ASP A 351 -19.96 19.18 25.87
N THR A 352 -21.02 18.34 25.77
CA THR A 352 -20.94 16.89 25.72
C THR A 352 -21.54 16.31 24.45
N THR A 353 -21.09 15.10 24.10
CA THR A 353 -21.61 14.29 23.01
C THR A 353 -21.69 12.82 23.43
N THR A 354 -22.58 12.06 22.84
CA THR A 354 -22.64 10.60 22.98
C THR A 354 -21.81 9.87 21.92
N ARG A 355 -21.37 10.58 20.90
CA ARG A 355 -20.58 10.02 19.80
C ARG A 355 -19.13 9.75 20.24
N ASP A 356 -18.52 8.72 19.71
CA ASP A 356 -17.09 8.45 19.90
C ASP A 356 -16.23 8.92 18.74
N TYR A 357 -14.92 9.07 18.99
CA TYR A 357 -13.99 9.58 17.97
C TYR A 357 -13.85 8.67 16.76
N VAL A 358 -13.87 7.34 16.95
CA VAL A 358 -13.66 6.39 15.84
C VAL A 358 -14.86 6.37 14.90
N GLU A 359 -16.06 6.52 15.42
CA GLU A 359 -17.27 6.72 14.61
C GLU A 359 -17.13 8.00 13.75
N LEU A 360 -16.67 9.11 14.35
CA LEU A 360 -16.46 10.40 13.66
C LEU A 360 -15.34 10.31 12.62
N TYR A 361 -14.24 9.63 12.96
CA TYR A 361 -13.13 9.38 12.06
C TYR A 361 -13.56 8.57 10.84
N ASN A 362 -14.29 7.47 11.04
CA ASN A 362 -14.77 6.62 9.94
C ASN A 362 -15.73 7.40 9.02
N ALA A 363 -16.61 8.23 9.57
CA ALA A 363 -17.45 9.11 8.77
C ALA A 363 -16.60 10.10 7.94
N TYR A 364 -15.57 10.70 8.54
CA TYR A 364 -14.70 11.64 7.85
C TYR A 364 -13.91 10.98 6.71
N ILE A 365 -13.42 9.75 6.92
CA ILE A 365 -12.69 8.99 5.89
C ILE A 365 -13.64 8.51 4.77
N ASN A 366 -14.87 8.13 5.08
CA ASN A 366 -15.84 7.74 4.06
C ASN A 366 -16.20 8.92 3.12
N ASP A 367 -16.17 10.15 3.62
CA ASP A 367 -16.48 11.37 2.87
C ASP A 367 -15.23 12.00 2.22
N ILE A 368 -14.06 11.35 2.27
CA ILE A 368 -12.76 11.93 1.87
C ILE A 368 -12.78 12.43 0.42
N GLN A 369 -13.38 11.69 -0.50
CA GLN A 369 -13.46 12.06 -1.92
C GLN A 369 -14.30 13.31 -2.13
N GLU A 370 -15.45 13.39 -1.46
CA GLU A 370 -16.29 14.59 -1.50
C GLU A 370 -15.55 15.80 -0.92
N TYR A 371 -14.79 15.58 0.14
CA TYR A 371 -14.01 16.65 0.80
C TYR A 371 -12.90 17.18 -0.11
N ILE A 372 -12.15 16.28 -0.76
CA ILE A 372 -11.11 16.63 -1.74
C ILE A 372 -11.74 17.39 -2.91
N HIS A 373 -12.82 16.87 -3.49
CA HIS A 373 -13.50 17.52 -4.62
C HIS A 373 -13.97 18.94 -4.27
N LYS A 374 -14.64 19.09 -3.13
CA LYS A 374 -15.13 20.40 -2.66
C LYS A 374 -14.02 21.40 -2.32
N SER A 375 -12.83 20.93 -1.96
CA SER A 375 -11.67 21.82 -1.73
C SER A 375 -11.18 22.51 -3.00
N GLY A 376 -11.44 21.93 -4.17
CA GLY A 376 -11.13 22.52 -5.48
C GLY A 376 -12.30 23.28 -6.12
N GLU A 377 -13.48 23.33 -5.48
CA GLU A 377 -14.67 23.94 -6.05
C GLU A 377 -14.53 25.47 -6.18
N GLY A 378 -14.80 25.97 -7.38
CA GLY A 378 -14.63 27.40 -7.70
C GLY A 378 -13.21 27.81 -8.09
N LEU A 379 -12.25 26.90 -8.04
CA LEU A 379 -10.90 27.08 -8.57
C LEU A 379 -10.78 26.42 -9.96
N THR A 380 -9.76 26.80 -10.73
CA THR A 380 -9.54 26.26 -12.08
C THR A 380 -8.10 25.88 -12.32
N GLY A 381 -7.88 24.91 -13.21
CA GLY A 381 -6.55 24.53 -13.70
C GLY A 381 -5.62 24.05 -12.56
N GLU A 382 -4.43 24.64 -12.52
CA GLU A 382 -3.39 24.23 -11.57
C GLU A 382 -3.74 24.59 -10.10
N GLU A 383 -4.45 25.68 -9.86
CA GLU A 383 -4.88 26.08 -8.50
C GLU A 383 -5.87 25.07 -7.92
N GLN A 384 -6.81 24.60 -8.73
CA GLN A 384 -7.76 23.55 -8.33
C GLN A 384 -7.02 22.27 -7.95
N ARG A 385 -6.11 21.81 -8.81
CA ARG A 385 -5.30 20.64 -8.52
C ARG A 385 -4.49 20.78 -7.24
N ARG A 386 -3.77 21.89 -7.07
CA ARG A 386 -2.99 22.15 -5.84
C ARG A 386 -3.84 22.11 -4.58
N ALA A 387 -5.03 22.70 -4.59
CA ALA A 387 -5.94 22.67 -3.45
C ALA A 387 -6.38 21.23 -3.12
N MET A 388 -6.79 20.47 -4.12
CA MET A 388 -7.20 19.07 -3.97
C MET A 388 -6.05 18.18 -3.46
N TYR A 389 -4.85 18.32 -4.01
CA TYR A 389 -3.67 17.57 -3.55
C TYR A 389 -3.26 17.93 -2.12
N ALA A 390 -3.31 19.21 -1.77
CA ALA A 390 -2.97 19.66 -0.43
C ALA A 390 -3.92 19.07 0.62
N VAL A 391 -5.21 18.96 0.31
CA VAL A 391 -6.20 18.32 1.18
C VAL A 391 -6.03 16.80 1.18
N ALA A 392 -5.79 16.15 0.03
CA ALA A 392 -5.52 14.73 -0.03
C ALA A 392 -4.27 14.34 0.79
N GLY A 393 -3.18 15.10 0.65
CA GLY A 393 -1.98 14.94 1.46
C GLY A 393 -2.25 15.11 2.95
N PHE A 394 -3.02 16.11 3.34
CA PHE A 394 -3.40 16.32 4.73
C PHE A 394 -4.21 15.13 5.30
N MET A 395 -5.17 14.60 4.53
CA MET A 395 -5.96 13.45 4.96
C MET A 395 -5.07 12.23 5.20
N ARG A 396 -4.15 11.97 4.30
CA ARG A 396 -3.19 10.87 4.39
C ARG A 396 -2.18 11.07 5.53
N ASP A 397 -1.44 12.20 5.49
CA ASP A 397 -0.23 12.39 6.31
C ASP A 397 -0.55 12.86 7.73
N SER A 398 -1.76 13.39 7.95
CA SER A 398 -2.16 13.94 9.24
C SER A 398 -3.35 13.20 9.86
N VAL A 399 -4.47 13.08 9.13
CA VAL A 399 -5.70 12.50 9.70
C VAL A 399 -5.53 11.01 9.98
N GLN A 400 -5.07 10.24 8.99
CA GLN A 400 -4.88 8.78 9.15
C GLN A 400 -3.71 8.45 10.08
N THR A 401 -2.59 9.18 9.98
CA THR A 401 -1.44 8.99 10.87
C THR A 401 -1.80 9.30 12.32
N GLY A 402 -2.59 10.34 12.57
CA GLY A 402 -3.10 10.66 13.91
C GLY A 402 -3.90 9.52 14.51
N TYR A 403 -4.80 8.92 13.73
CA TYR A 403 -5.59 7.77 14.17
C TYR A 403 -4.74 6.51 14.45
N ALA A 404 -3.79 6.19 13.59
CA ALA A 404 -2.87 5.06 13.82
C ALA A 404 -2.06 5.22 15.13
N ARG A 405 -1.55 6.43 15.39
CA ARG A 405 -0.85 6.74 16.65
C ARG A 405 -1.77 6.68 17.87
N LEU A 406 -3.04 7.05 17.72
CA LEU A 406 -4.03 6.93 18.78
C LEU A 406 -4.29 5.47 19.16
N GLN A 407 -4.36 4.56 18.21
CA GLN A 407 -4.50 3.13 18.47
C GLN A 407 -3.29 2.58 19.25
N LEU A 408 -2.07 2.98 18.88
CA LEU A 408 -0.86 2.61 19.63
C LEU A 408 -0.87 3.20 21.04
N LEU A 409 -1.26 4.46 21.19
CA LEU A 409 -1.39 5.08 22.52
C LEU A 409 -2.35 4.30 23.40
N GLN A 410 -3.52 3.89 22.89
CA GLN A 410 -4.49 3.11 23.63
C GLN A 410 -3.89 1.78 24.13
N GLN A 411 -3.16 1.06 23.26
CA GLN A 411 -2.49 -0.18 23.64
C GLN A 411 -1.44 0.06 24.74
N TYR A 412 -0.63 1.10 24.61
CA TYR A 412 0.40 1.44 25.59
C TYR A 412 -0.19 1.91 26.91
N LEU A 413 -1.32 2.63 26.90
CA LEU A 413 -2.04 2.99 28.11
C LEU A 413 -2.59 1.76 28.83
N THR A 414 -3.17 0.81 28.09
CA THR A 414 -3.64 -0.45 28.68
C THR A 414 -2.48 -1.24 29.31
N GLU A 415 -1.34 -1.36 28.60
CA GLU A 415 -0.12 -2.00 29.12
C GLU A 415 0.38 -1.29 30.40
N ALA A 416 0.44 0.04 30.40
CA ALA A 416 0.86 0.82 31.57
C ALA A 416 -0.06 0.60 32.77
N MET A 417 -1.37 0.64 32.56
CA MET A 417 -2.34 0.42 33.66
C MET A 417 -2.26 -1.00 34.20
N MET A 418 -2.08 -2.01 33.37
CA MET A 418 -1.88 -3.40 33.82
C MET A 418 -0.60 -3.58 34.63
N ASN A 419 0.44 -2.81 34.33
CA ASN A 419 1.71 -2.82 35.08
C ASN A 419 1.65 -2.01 36.37
N GLY A 420 0.59 -1.23 36.61
CA GLY A 420 0.45 -0.33 37.77
C GLY A 420 1.22 0.98 37.61
N ASP A 421 1.62 1.34 36.40
CA ASP A 421 2.27 2.61 36.11
C ASP A 421 1.30 3.79 36.18
N THR A 422 1.84 5.01 36.27
CA THR A 422 1.05 6.25 36.23
C THR A 422 1.36 7.02 34.95
N VAL A 423 0.32 7.53 34.28
CA VAL A 423 0.44 8.32 33.04
C VAL A 423 -0.36 9.58 33.16
N ASP A 424 0.28 10.72 32.85
CA ASP A 424 -0.35 12.03 32.80
C ASP A 424 -0.48 12.50 31.34
N LEU A 425 -1.70 12.81 30.92
CA LEU A 425 -2.01 13.30 29.59
C LEU A 425 -2.70 14.66 29.65
N VAL A 426 -2.41 15.48 28.66
CA VAL A 426 -3.09 16.75 28.43
C VAL A 426 -3.78 16.69 27.07
N ILE A 427 -5.07 17.02 27.01
CA ILE A 427 -5.85 17.04 25.79
C ILE A 427 -6.39 18.45 25.55
N SER A 428 -5.90 19.10 24.49
CA SER A 428 -6.38 20.43 24.07
C SER A 428 -7.28 20.32 22.85
N GLY A 429 -8.44 20.96 22.88
CA GLY A 429 -9.42 20.96 21.80
C GLY A 429 -9.50 22.31 21.08
N PHE A 430 -9.55 22.27 19.75
CA PHE A 430 -9.57 23.46 18.90
C PHE A 430 -10.70 23.40 17.86
N ALA A 431 -11.16 24.56 17.43
CA ALA A 431 -12.12 24.75 16.34
C ALA A 431 -11.60 25.78 15.32
N SER A 432 -12.06 25.69 14.08
CA SER A 432 -11.78 26.73 13.09
C SER A 432 -12.53 28.03 13.46
N PRO A 433 -11.99 29.20 13.13
CA PRO A 433 -12.61 30.51 13.51
C PRO A 433 -13.86 30.86 12.72
N LEU A 434 -14.51 29.92 12.07
CA LEU A 434 -15.69 30.13 11.21
C LEU A 434 -16.98 30.40 11.98
N HIS A 435 -17.00 30.16 13.30
CA HIS A 435 -18.15 30.42 14.19
C HIS A 435 -17.77 31.36 15.32
N ASN A 436 -18.77 31.79 16.12
CA ASN A 436 -18.52 32.64 17.29
C ASN A 436 -17.70 31.90 18.36
N SER A 437 -17.03 32.69 19.24
CA SER A 437 -16.10 32.17 20.24
C SER A 437 -16.75 31.21 21.24
N GLU A 438 -17.97 31.45 21.66
CA GLU A 438 -18.71 30.61 22.61
C GLU A 438 -19.05 29.26 22.00
N TYR A 439 -19.60 29.26 20.79
CA TYR A 439 -19.87 28.03 20.05
C TYR A 439 -18.60 27.17 19.82
N ASN A 440 -17.50 27.82 19.45
CA ASN A 440 -16.22 27.14 19.23
C ASN A 440 -15.67 26.48 20.51
N LYS A 441 -15.92 27.05 21.68
CA LYS A 441 -15.61 26.42 22.96
C LYS A 441 -16.45 25.16 23.20
N HIS A 442 -17.76 25.21 23.01
CA HIS A 442 -18.63 24.05 23.11
C HIS A 442 -18.22 22.94 22.12
N LEU A 443 -17.90 23.33 20.88
CA LEU A 443 -17.46 22.37 19.86
C LEU A 443 -16.13 21.70 20.22
N SER A 444 -15.16 22.46 20.72
CA SER A 444 -13.86 21.92 21.16
C SER A 444 -14.03 20.99 22.37
N SER A 445 -14.94 21.31 23.30
CA SER A 445 -15.29 20.44 24.42
C SER A 445 -15.89 19.11 23.93
N ARG A 446 -16.87 19.14 23.02
CA ARG A 446 -17.45 17.92 22.45
C ARG A 446 -16.43 17.04 21.74
N ARG A 447 -15.44 17.63 21.05
CA ARG A 447 -14.34 16.89 20.41
C ARG A 447 -13.51 16.12 21.44
N ILE A 448 -13.16 16.75 22.54
CA ILE A 448 -12.45 16.09 23.64
C ILE A 448 -13.33 14.95 24.22
N VAL A 449 -14.60 15.21 24.50
CA VAL A 449 -15.52 14.20 25.02
C VAL A 449 -15.65 13.00 24.09
N SER A 450 -15.69 13.22 22.77
CA SER A 450 -15.75 12.10 21.82
C SER A 450 -14.53 11.17 21.89
N LEU A 451 -13.33 11.71 22.11
CA LEU A 451 -12.14 10.90 22.36
C LEU A 451 -12.26 10.12 23.67
N LEU A 452 -12.69 10.77 24.75
CA LEU A 452 -12.88 10.09 26.04
C LEU A 452 -13.94 9.00 25.97
N ASN A 453 -15.00 9.19 25.19
CA ASN A 453 -16.02 8.15 24.96
C ASN A 453 -15.41 6.92 24.29
N TRP A 454 -14.58 7.12 23.27
CA TRP A 454 -13.89 6.03 22.61
C TRP A 454 -12.90 5.32 23.53
N LEU A 455 -12.07 6.05 24.26
CA LEU A 455 -11.11 5.45 25.22
C LEU A 455 -11.80 4.62 26.30
N ARG A 456 -13.02 4.98 26.69
CA ARG A 456 -13.83 4.20 27.67
C ARG A 456 -14.32 2.88 27.08
N THR A 457 -14.60 2.82 25.79
CA THR A 457 -15.17 1.62 25.14
C THR A 457 -14.13 0.74 24.45
N ALA A 458 -12.98 1.32 24.11
CA ALA A 458 -11.88 0.61 23.47
C ALA A 458 -11.38 -0.56 24.34
N ASP A 459 -10.94 -1.62 23.67
CA ASP A 459 -10.41 -2.83 24.31
C ASP A 459 -11.32 -3.35 25.45
N ASN A 460 -12.60 -3.54 25.13
CA ASN A 460 -13.63 -3.99 26.07
C ASN A 460 -13.74 -3.12 27.35
N GLY A 461 -13.36 -1.86 27.27
CA GLY A 461 -13.47 -0.92 28.39
C GLY A 461 -12.34 -1.03 29.41
N SER A 462 -11.19 -1.57 29.04
CA SER A 462 -10.02 -1.77 29.93
C SER A 462 -9.57 -0.48 30.63
N LEU A 463 -9.69 0.68 29.98
CA LEU A 463 -9.31 1.97 30.54
C LEU A 463 -10.45 2.68 31.32
N THR A 464 -11.67 2.16 31.29
CA THR A 464 -12.84 2.81 31.92
C THR A 464 -12.64 3.12 33.40
N PRO A 465 -12.16 2.19 34.27
CA PRO A 465 -12.00 2.47 35.68
C PRO A 465 -11.01 3.62 35.96
N TYR A 466 -9.99 3.75 35.14
CA TYR A 466 -8.97 4.78 35.27
C TYR A 466 -9.47 6.15 34.79
N ILE A 467 -10.22 6.17 33.68
CA ILE A 467 -10.79 7.42 33.13
C ILE A 467 -11.92 7.96 34.03
N MET A 468 -12.69 7.07 34.66
CA MET A 468 -13.73 7.48 35.61
C MET A 468 -13.19 7.87 37.01
N GLY A 469 -11.90 7.59 37.27
CA GLY A 469 -11.26 7.88 38.54
C GLY A 469 -11.51 6.85 39.61
N ASP A 470 -12.12 5.72 39.29
CA ASP A 470 -12.37 4.61 40.23
C ASP A 470 -11.05 3.92 40.64
N VAL A 471 -10.08 3.90 39.73
CA VAL A 471 -8.72 3.39 39.93
C VAL A 471 -7.71 4.46 39.58
N ARG A 472 -6.67 4.60 40.38
CA ARG A 472 -5.56 5.53 40.11
C ARG A 472 -4.62 4.95 39.06
N GLY A 473 -3.96 5.79 38.27
CA GLY A 473 -2.96 5.42 37.28
C GLY A 473 -3.00 6.29 36.04
N LEU A 474 -4.17 6.70 35.55
CA LEU A 474 -4.31 7.59 34.40
C LEU A 474 -4.91 8.94 34.85
N HIS A 475 -4.17 10.02 34.61
CA HIS A 475 -4.66 11.36 34.86
C HIS A 475 -4.76 12.11 33.51
N ILE A 476 -5.95 12.67 33.23
CA ILE A 476 -6.23 13.39 31.97
C ILE A 476 -6.71 14.80 32.31
N GLU A 477 -5.93 15.80 31.91
CA GLU A 477 -6.33 17.20 31.95
C GLU A 477 -6.89 17.63 30.58
N THR A 478 -7.98 18.39 30.58
CA THR A 478 -8.64 18.79 29.31
C THR A 478 -8.78 20.30 29.20
N TYR A 479 -8.45 20.84 28.03
CA TYR A 479 -8.49 22.27 27.72
C TYR A 479 -9.27 22.52 26.43
N PRO A 480 -10.57 22.92 26.50
CA PRO A 480 -11.34 23.35 25.33
C PRO A 480 -10.97 24.81 24.97
N GLU A 481 -9.99 24.95 24.10
CA GLU A 481 -9.41 26.26 23.72
C GLU A 481 -10.34 27.11 22.82
N GLY A 482 -11.24 26.45 22.08
CA GLY A 482 -12.12 27.15 21.14
C GLY A 482 -11.42 27.45 19.82
N ALA A 483 -11.54 28.67 19.32
CA ALA A 483 -10.95 29.05 18.03
C ALA A 483 -9.43 29.21 18.11
N VAL A 484 -8.74 28.73 17.09
CA VAL A 484 -7.30 29.01 16.91
C VAL A 484 -7.12 30.48 16.59
N ASN A 485 -6.36 31.20 17.42
CA ASN A 485 -6.03 32.61 17.16
C ASN A 485 -4.94 32.68 16.09
N HIS A 486 -5.34 32.97 14.86
CA HIS A 486 -4.40 33.40 13.82
C HIS A 486 -4.36 34.94 13.80
N SER A 487 -3.18 35.55 13.89
CA SER A 487 -2.98 36.92 13.47
C SER A 487 -3.33 36.99 11.99
N PHE A 488 -4.34 37.77 11.64
CA PHE A 488 -4.76 38.00 10.25
C PHE A 488 -3.62 38.71 9.51
N GLU A 489 -2.78 37.93 8.82
CA GLU A 489 -2.09 38.42 7.64
C GLU A 489 -3.08 38.34 6.49
N THR A 490 -3.43 39.54 5.98
CA THR A 490 -4.40 39.79 4.93
C THR A 490 -3.90 39.18 3.61
N ASP A 491 -4.31 37.98 3.30
CA ASP A 491 -4.43 37.49 1.93
C ASP A 491 -5.87 37.01 1.69
N GLU A 492 -6.55 37.73 0.80
CA GLU A 492 -7.95 37.56 0.43
C GLU A 492 -8.22 36.25 -0.32
N VAL A 493 -7.94 35.10 0.28
CA VAL A 493 -8.48 33.84 -0.20
C VAL A 493 -9.70 33.54 0.66
N ARG A 494 -10.90 33.51 0.08
CA ARG A 494 -12.12 33.01 0.69
C ARG A 494 -11.87 31.61 1.24
N GLU A 495 -11.53 31.53 2.54
CA GLU A 495 -11.41 30.24 3.21
C GLU A 495 -12.77 29.54 3.19
N THR A 496 -12.85 28.48 2.39
CA THR A 496 -14.03 27.61 2.41
C THR A 496 -13.94 26.65 3.60
N VAL A 497 -15.07 26.13 4.03
CA VAL A 497 -15.18 25.07 5.06
C VAL A 497 -14.32 23.84 4.69
N PHE A 498 -14.08 23.62 3.39
CA PHE A 498 -13.29 22.52 2.84
C PHE A 498 -11.82 22.90 2.61
N GLY A 499 -11.41 24.13 2.91
CA GLY A 499 -10.03 24.57 2.78
C GLY A 499 -9.10 23.87 3.76
N LEU A 500 -7.85 23.67 3.32
CA LEU A 500 -6.81 22.99 4.11
C LEU A 500 -6.58 23.63 5.49
N ARG A 501 -6.57 24.96 5.57
CA ARG A 501 -6.35 25.69 6.82
C ARG A 501 -7.47 25.42 7.82
N ALA A 502 -8.72 25.58 7.39
CA ALA A 502 -9.88 25.28 8.21
C ALA A 502 -9.93 23.81 8.67
N ALA A 503 -9.49 22.88 7.81
CA ALA A 503 -9.37 21.46 8.17
C ALA A 503 -8.32 21.22 9.26
N LYS A 504 -7.16 21.88 9.19
CA LYS A 504 -6.08 21.78 10.18
C LYS A 504 -6.42 22.37 11.54
N ASP A 505 -7.34 23.34 11.60
CA ASP A 505 -7.77 23.99 12.84
C ASP A 505 -8.81 23.17 13.62
N ARG A 506 -9.48 22.23 12.98
CA ARG A 506 -10.51 21.34 13.57
C ARG A 506 -9.86 20.11 14.18
N LYS A 507 -9.28 20.26 15.35
CA LYS A 507 -8.44 19.22 15.94
C LYS A 507 -8.55 19.12 17.45
N ILE A 508 -8.07 18.01 17.97
CA ILE A 508 -7.58 17.88 19.35
C ILE A 508 -6.11 17.47 19.31
N VAL A 509 -5.38 17.88 20.34
CA VAL A 509 -3.96 17.51 20.53
C VAL A 509 -3.82 16.80 21.86
N ILE A 510 -3.24 15.61 21.85
CA ILE A 510 -2.89 14.81 23.02
C ILE A 510 -1.39 14.93 23.22
N SER A 511 -0.97 15.36 24.40
CA SER A 511 0.45 15.45 24.79
C SER A 511 0.68 14.79 26.14
N GLY A 512 1.91 14.35 26.41
CA GLY A 512 2.36 13.97 27.74
C GLY A 512 2.72 15.20 28.56
N ARG A 513 2.67 15.05 29.87
CA ARG A 513 3.11 16.10 30.81
C ARG A 513 4.51 15.82 31.28
#